data_ea4713fde904ae40f97d0ff05f985b1f
#
_entry.id   ea4713fde904ae40f97d0ff05f985b1f
#
_cell.length_a   1.000
_cell.length_b   1.000
_cell.length_c   1.000
_cell.angle_alpha   90.00
_cell.angle_beta   90.00
_cell.angle_gamma   90.00
#
_symmetry.space_group_name_H-M   'P 1'
#
loop_
_entity.id
_entity.type
_entity.pdbx_description
1 polymer ?
#
loop_
_entity_poly.entity_id
_entity_poly.type
_entity_poly.pdbx_seq_one_letter_code
_entity_poly.pdbx_strand_id
1 'polypeptide(L)'
;SKVIGFTGGDNQGIIGIEVKYDEYLEGINGKILTLTDARGVEIKNAGERRSEPGEGDDLYLSLDYNIQMYAAQAAVKVREEKQADSVSILVMNPQNGEILAMVNEPEFNLNEPFALNTEIDTELSEEEKQNALNKMWRNQCTNDTYEPGSTFKVITSTAALENNVVTLNTKFSCGGSRMVD
;
A
#
# COMPACT_ATOMS: atom_id res chain seq x y z
N SER A 1 0.71 -0.19 -7.20
CA SER A 1 -0.72 0.13 -6.94
C SER A 1 -1.04 0.17 -5.45
N LYS A 2 -0.70 -0.85 -4.67
CA LYS A 2 -1.12 -1.04 -3.27
C LYS A 2 -0.58 0.00 -2.27
N VAL A 3 0.45 0.75 -2.61
CA VAL A 3 1.01 1.83 -1.77
C VAL A 3 0.24 3.13 -1.98
N ILE A 4 0.11 3.56 -3.23
CA ILE A 4 -0.59 4.80 -3.56
C ILE A 4 -2.07 4.65 -3.23
N GLY A 5 -2.71 3.61 -3.72
CA GLY A 5 -4.13 3.39 -3.56
C GLY A 5 -4.96 4.09 -4.63
N PHE A 6 -6.24 4.25 -4.35
CA PHE A 6 -7.19 4.90 -5.25
C PHE A 6 -8.34 5.52 -4.46
N THR A 7 -9.07 6.43 -5.12
CA THR A 7 -10.25 7.09 -4.59
C THR A 7 -11.54 6.49 -5.15
N GLY A 8 -12.62 6.64 -4.43
CA GLY A 8 -13.98 6.30 -4.87
C GLY A 8 -14.58 7.34 -5.83
N GLY A 9 -15.81 7.10 -6.24
CA GLY A 9 -16.54 8.00 -7.13
C GLY A 9 -16.89 9.36 -6.52
N ASP A 10 -16.76 9.50 -5.22
CA ASP A 10 -16.95 10.71 -4.42
C ASP A 10 -15.62 11.39 -4.03
N ASN A 11 -14.52 10.99 -4.64
CA ASN A 11 -13.14 11.42 -4.38
C ASN A 11 -12.61 11.06 -2.98
N GLN A 12 -13.28 10.23 -2.20
CA GLN A 12 -12.74 9.75 -0.93
C GLN A 12 -11.71 8.63 -1.17
N GLY A 13 -10.60 8.67 -0.46
CA GLY A 13 -9.58 7.63 -0.49
C GLY A 13 -10.11 6.28 0.03
N ILE A 14 -9.86 5.19 -0.70
CA ILE A 14 -10.32 3.84 -0.32
C ILE A 14 -9.21 3.01 0.29
N ILE A 15 -8.03 3.01 -0.29
CA ILE A 15 -6.86 2.30 0.23
C ILE A 15 -5.59 3.14 0.08
N GLY A 16 -4.50 2.66 0.69
CA GLY A 16 -3.15 3.20 0.52
C GLY A 16 -2.96 4.61 1.08
N ILE A 17 -2.14 5.37 0.40
CA ILE A 17 -1.84 6.77 0.73
C ILE A 17 -3.07 7.64 0.54
N GLU A 18 -3.88 7.38 -0.47
CA GLU A 18 -5.12 8.11 -0.74
C GLU A 18 -6.04 8.13 0.49
N VAL A 19 -6.32 6.98 1.11
CA VAL A 19 -7.16 6.94 2.32
C VAL A 19 -6.44 7.50 3.55
N LYS A 20 -5.11 7.29 3.64
CA LYS A 20 -4.35 7.70 4.84
C LYS A 20 -4.22 9.21 4.95
N TYR A 21 -4.13 9.90 3.83
CA TYR A 21 -3.93 11.34 3.73
C TYR A 21 -5.09 12.05 3.06
N ASP A 22 -6.26 11.42 3.02
CA ASP A 22 -7.48 11.94 2.40
C ASP A 22 -7.81 13.37 2.87
N GLU A 23 -7.72 13.62 4.18
CA GLU A 23 -7.92 14.93 4.81
C GLU A 23 -7.07 16.06 4.20
N TYR A 24 -5.87 15.74 3.71
CA TYR A 24 -4.95 16.70 3.09
C TYR A 24 -5.14 16.79 1.57
N LEU A 25 -5.48 15.67 0.94
CA LEU A 25 -5.54 15.55 -0.51
C LEU A 25 -6.90 16.01 -1.10
N GLU A 26 -8.00 15.84 -0.35
CA GLU A 26 -9.35 16.07 -0.86
C GLU A 26 -9.62 17.56 -1.21
N GLY A 27 -9.01 18.50 -0.51
CA GLY A 27 -9.27 19.90 -0.69
C GLY A 27 -10.65 20.32 -0.16
N ILE A 28 -11.16 21.45 -0.63
CA ILE A 28 -12.45 22.01 -0.20
C ILE A 28 -13.40 22.11 -1.39
N ASN A 29 -14.52 21.41 -1.29
CA ASN A 29 -15.55 21.46 -2.34
C ASN A 29 -16.14 22.86 -2.50
N GLY A 30 -16.16 23.37 -3.73
CA GLY A 30 -16.87 24.58 -4.09
C GLY A 30 -18.39 24.43 -3.89
N LYS A 31 -19.06 25.52 -3.60
CA LYS A 31 -20.52 25.55 -3.42
C LYS A 31 -21.16 26.59 -4.32
N ILE A 32 -22.23 26.21 -4.99
CA ILE A 32 -23.10 27.11 -5.75
C ILE A 32 -24.46 27.15 -5.03
N LEU A 33 -24.81 28.30 -4.50
CA LEU A 33 -26.10 28.52 -3.88
C LEU A 33 -26.98 29.30 -4.87
N THR A 34 -28.03 28.66 -5.37
CA THR A 34 -29.06 29.27 -6.22
C THR A 34 -30.35 29.37 -5.45
N LEU A 35 -31.14 30.45 -5.70
CA LEU A 35 -32.48 30.56 -5.18
C LEU A 35 -33.43 29.79 -6.09
N THR A 36 -34.23 28.89 -5.51
CA THR A 36 -35.28 28.15 -6.20
C THR A 36 -36.65 28.53 -5.73
N ASP A 37 -37.65 28.38 -6.61
CA ASP A 37 -39.05 28.51 -6.23
C ASP A 37 -39.53 27.30 -5.38
N ALA A 38 -40.79 27.35 -4.93
CA ALA A 38 -41.40 26.26 -4.15
C ALA A 38 -41.46 24.89 -4.87
N ARG A 39 -41.15 24.84 -6.17
CA ARG A 39 -41.11 23.63 -7.00
C ARG A 39 -39.67 23.15 -7.26
N GLY A 40 -38.66 23.84 -6.68
CA GLY A 40 -37.25 23.53 -6.89
C GLY A 40 -36.68 24.08 -8.21
N VAL A 41 -37.40 24.94 -8.93
CA VAL A 41 -36.90 25.52 -10.19
C VAL A 41 -36.15 26.82 -9.87
N GLU A 42 -34.98 26.95 -10.47
CA GLU A 42 -34.11 28.11 -10.29
C GLU A 42 -34.81 29.41 -10.74
N ILE A 43 -34.78 30.43 -9.87
CA ILE A 43 -35.34 31.74 -10.16
C ILE A 43 -34.34 32.53 -11.00
N LYS A 44 -34.64 32.71 -12.27
CA LYS A 44 -33.81 33.49 -13.19
C LYS A 44 -33.57 34.92 -12.62
N ASN A 45 -32.31 35.33 -12.61
CA ASN A 45 -31.84 36.63 -12.10
C ASN A 45 -31.91 36.84 -10.57
N ALA A 46 -32.08 35.80 -9.77
CA ALA A 46 -32.07 35.90 -8.31
C ALA A 46 -30.63 36.01 -7.72
N GLY A 47 -29.63 35.91 -8.55
CA GLY A 47 -28.20 35.91 -8.17
C GLY A 47 -27.73 34.56 -7.67
N GLU A 48 -26.52 34.15 -8.10
CA GLU A 48 -25.80 33.01 -7.59
C GLU A 48 -24.78 33.47 -6.57
N ARG A 49 -24.62 32.73 -5.47
CA ARG A 49 -23.46 32.82 -4.61
C ARG A 49 -22.55 31.62 -4.91
N ARG A 50 -21.36 31.90 -5.41
CA ARG A 50 -20.32 30.90 -5.62
C ARG A 50 -19.27 30.99 -4.53
N SER A 51 -18.89 29.84 -4.00
CA SER A 51 -17.64 29.62 -3.29
C SER A 51 -16.76 28.78 -4.19
N GLU A 52 -15.61 29.30 -4.57
CA GLU A 52 -14.66 28.54 -5.39
C GLU A 52 -14.14 27.33 -4.60
N PRO A 53 -13.83 26.22 -5.28
CA PRO A 53 -13.17 25.08 -4.64
C PRO A 53 -11.76 25.47 -4.19
N GLY A 54 -11.33 24.92 -3.07
CA GLY A 54 -9.93 24.96 -2.60
C GLY A 54 -9.20 23.70 -3.07
N GLU A 55 -7.99 23.87 -3.58
CA GLU A 55 -7.14 22.73 -3.91
C GLU A 55 -6.68 22.01 -2.65
N GLY A 56 -6.47 20.69 -2.74
CA GLY A 56 -5.82 19.90 -1.69
C GLY A 56 -4.32 20.12 -1.65
N ASP A 57 -3.68 19.58 -0.63
CA ASP A 57 -2.23 19.66 -0.46
C ASP A 57 -1.48 18.64 -1.32
N ASP A 58 -0.25 18.96 -1.69
CA ASP A 58 0.66 18.03 -2.35
C ASP A 58 1.35 17.13 -1.32
N LEU A 59 1.44 15.84 -1.62
CA LEU A 59 2.15 14.87 -0.79
C LEU A 59 3.45 14.41 -1.45
N TYR A 60 4.58 14.68 -0.81
CA TYR A 60 5.89 14.24 -1.26
C TYR A 60 6.30 12.95 -0.56
N LEU A 61 6.61 11.90 -1.35
CA LEU A 61 6.98 10.59 -0.85
C LEU A 61 8.50 10.37 -0.95
N SER A 62 9.03 9.51 -0.08
CA SER A 62 10.41 9.03 -0.15
C SER A 62 10.63 7.98 -1.25
N LEU A 63 9.56 7.50 -1.88
CA LEU A 63 9.65 6.50 -2.95
C LEU A 63 10.44 7.06 -4.15
N ASP A 64 11.50 6.35 -4.54
CA ASP A 64 12.26 6.65 -5.75
C ASP A 64 11.69 5.86 -6.92
N TYR A 65 11.32 6.58 -7.99
CA TYR A 65 10.69 5.98 -9.16
C TYR A 65 11.55 4.89 -9.82
N ASN A 66 12.86 5.13 -9.94
CA ASN A 66 13.75 4.18 -10.60
C ASN A 66 13.95 2.92 -9.75
N ILE A 67 14.15 3.09 -8.43
CA ILE A 67 14.29 1.96 -7.49
C ILE A 67 12.99 1.15 -7.46
N GLN A 68 11.84 1.83 -7.42
CA GLN A 68 10.52 1.18 -7.48
C GLN A 68 10.35 0.37 -8.77
N MET A 69 10.73 0.92 -9.92
CA MET A 69 10.64 0.22 -11.21
C MET A 69 11.55 -1.02 -11.26
N TYR A 70 12.81 -0.90 -10.83
CA TYR A 70 13.71 -2.05 -10.79
C TYR A 70 13.23 -3.14 -9.83
N ALA A 71 12.73 -2.75 -8.66
CA ALA A 71 12.16 -3.68 -7.70
C ALA A 71 10.92 -4.39 -8.26
N ALA A 72 10.04 -3.66 -8.96
CA ALA A 72 8.84 -4.24 -9.59
C ALA A 72 9.23 -5.26 -10.68
N GLN A 73 10.17 -4.93 -11.57
CA GLN A 73 10.66 -5.86 -12.59
C GLN A 73 11.30 -7.13 -11.97
N ALA A 74 12.08 -6.95 -10.90
CA ALA A 74 12.66 -8.05 -10.17
C ALA A 74 11.59 -8.95 -9.52
N ALA A 75 10.55 -8.36 -8.96
CA ALA A 75 9.44 -9.10 -8.34
C ALA A 75 8.70 -9.97 -9.37
N VAL A 76 8.34 -9.40 -10.52
CA VAL A 76 7.68 -10.12 -11.62
C VAL A 76 8.56 -11.30 -12.07
N LYS A 77 9.84 -11.03 -12.35
CA LYS A 77 10.78 -12.07 -12.79
C LYS A 77 10.90 -13.21 -11.77
N VAL A 78 11.05 -12.88 -10.49
CA VAL A 78 11.16 -13.90 -9.42
C VAL A 78 9.87 -14.69 -9.30
N ARG A 79 8.71 -14.03 -9.36
CA ARG A 79 7.41 -14.68 -9.29
C ARG A 79 7.25 -15.72 -10.41
N GLU A 80 7.60 -15.36 -11.64
CA GLU A 80 7.52 -16.24 -12.81
C GLU A 80 8.53 -17.39 -12.74
N GLU A 81 9.82 -17.09 -12.47
CA GLU A 81 10.87 -18.12 -12.44
C GLU A 81 10.71 -19.11 -11.28
N LYS A 82 10.17 -18.68 -10.16
CA LYS A 82 9.98 -19.51 -8.96
C LYS A 82 8.57 -20.06 -8.80
N GLN A 83 7.66 -19.68 -9.70
CA GLN A 83 6.24 -20.05 -9.61
C GLN A 83 5.67 -19.71 -8.22
N ALA A 84 6.05 -18.52 -7.71
CA ALA A 84 5.61 -18.06 -6.41
C ALA A 84 4.20 -17.43 -6.51
N ASP A 85 3.38 -17.64 -5.49
CA ASP A 85 2.04 -17.04 -5.42
C ASP A 85 2.12 -15.52 -5.33
N SER A 86 3.08 -15.03 -4.54
CA SER A 86 3.34 -13.59 -4.39
C SER A 86 4.80 -13.30 -4.10
N VAL A 87 5.23 -12.08 -4.42
CA VAL A 87 6.56 -11.56 -4.10
C VAL A 87 6.41 -10.15 -3.54
N SER A 88 6.97 -9.91 -2.36
CA SER A 88 7.01 -8.58 -1.75
C SER A 88 8.46 -8.11 -1.64
N ILE A 89 8.72 -6.86 -2.06
CA ILE A 89 10.05 -6.23 -1.97
C ILE A 89 9.89 -4.88 -1.28
N LEU A 90 10.68 -4.67 -0.23
CA LEU A 90 10.80 -3.40 0.46
C LEU A 90 12.26 -2.96 0.44
N VAL A 91 12.52 -1.77 -0.07
CA VAL A 91 13.85 -1.15 -0.10
C VAL A 91 13.84 0.05 0.82
N MET A 92 14.73 0.04 1.80
CA MET A 92 14.82 1.09 2.83
C MET A 92 16.25 1.62 2.92
N ASN A 93 16.38 2.91 3.11
CA ASN A 93 17.65 3.53 3.49
C ASN A 93 17.89 3.31 5.00
N PRO A 94 18.90 2.50 5.41
CA PRO A 94 19.09 2.17 6.81
C PRO A 94 19.59 3.34 7.67
N GLN A 95 20.06 4.44 7.04
CA GLN A 95 20.58 5.59 7.76
C GLN A 95 19.49 6.49 8.32
N ASN A 96 18.35 6.59 7.63
CA ASN A 96 17.29 7.52 7.99
C ASN A 96 15.89 6.86 8.02
N GLY A 97 15.78 5.59 7.59
CA GLY A 97 14.52 4.84 7.58
C GLY A 97 13.59 5.14 6.42
N GLU A 98 13.99 5.95 5.44
CA GLU A 98 13.18 6.24 4.26
C GLU A 98 12.93 4.98 3.44
N ILE A 99 11.66 4.75 3.07
CA ILE A 99 11.27 3.69 2.16
C ILE A 99 11.43 4.18 0.73
N LEU A 100 12.38 3.60 0.02
CA LEU A 100 12.71 3.96 -1.36
C LEU A 100 11.93 3.17 -2.39
N ALA A 101 11.50 1.95 -2.06
CA ALA A 101 10.59 1.16 -2.86
C ALA A 101 9.76 0.22 -1.99
N MET A 102 8.52 -0.04 -2.41
CA MET A 102 7.63 -1.01 -1.79
C MET A 102 6.78 -1.65 -2.90
N VAL A 103 7.03 -2.93 -3.15
CA VAL A 103 6.42 -3.70 -4.22
C VAL A 103 5.68 -4.90 -3.66
N ASN A 104 4.53 -5.17 -4.21
CA ASN A 104 3.72 -6.37 -3.92
C ASN A 104 3.26 -6.95 -5.26
N GLU A 105 3.81 -8.06 -5.68
CA GLU A 105 3.42 -8.77 -6.89
C GLU A 105 2.55 -10.00 -6.52
N PRO A 106 1.39 -10.23 -7.14
CA PRO A 106 0.80 -9.51 -8.27
C PRO A 106 0.21 -8.15 -7.89
N GLU A 107 0.42 -7.19 -8.80
CA GLU A 107 -0.18 -5.87 -8.75
C GLU A 107 -1.60 -5.89 -9.36
N PHE A 108 -2.36 -4.83 -9.16
CA PHE A 108 -3.64 -4.59 -9.85
C PHE A 108 -3.63 -3.27 -10.62
N ASN A 109 -4.53 -3.14 -11.59
CA ASN A 109 -4.65 -1.92 -12.39
C ASN A 109 -5.41 -0.83 -11.61
N LEU A 110 -4.73 0.30 -11.31
CA LEU A 110 -5.34 1.43 -10.61
C LEU A 110 -6.46 2.12 -11.41
N ASN A 111 -6.47 1.99 -12.74
CA ASN A 111 -7.55 2.53 -13.56
C ASN A 111 -8.81 1.65 -13.53
N GLU A 112 -8.68 0.40 -13.08
CA GLU A 112 -9.78 -0.56 -12.97
C GLU A 112 -9.68 -1.31 -11.62
N PRO A 113 -9.73 -0.58 -10.49
CA PRO A 113 -9.39 -1.14 -9.18
C PRO A 113 -10.37 -2.21 -8.70
N PHE A 114 -11.57 -2.26 -9.27
CA PHE A 114 -12.60 -3.25 -8.96
C PHE A 114 -12.61 -4.46 -9.91
N ALA A 115 -11.69 -4.48 -10.90
CA ALA A 115 -11.47 -5.65 -11.73
C ALA A 115 -10.48 -6.60 -11.04
N LEU A 116 -10.88 -7.85 -10.79
CA LEU A 116 -10.00 -8.86 -10.21
C LEU A 116 -8.86 -9.18 -11.19
N ASN A 117 -7.65 -9.27 -10.69
CA ASN A 117 -6.44 -9.60 -11.46
C ASN A 117 -6.20 -11.12 -11.61
N THR A 118 -7.19 -11.93 -11.21
CA THR A 118 -7.18 -13.39 -11.35
C THR A 118 -8.36 -13.82 -12.20
N GLU A 119 -8.13 -14.74 -13.13
CA GLU A 119 -9.23 -15.41 -13.83
C GLU A 119 -9.99 -16.30 -12.86
N ILE A 120 -11.25 -15.96 -12.64
CA ILE A 120 -12.15 -16.75 -11.79
C ILE A 120 -13.24 -17.31 -12.70
N ASP A 121 -13.19 -18.61 -12.93
CA ASP A 121 -14.13 -19.33 -13.81
C ASP A 121 -15.55 -19.48 -13.26
N THR A 122 -15.83 -18.97 -12.07
CA THR A 122 -17.13 -19.11 -11.40
C THR A 122 -17.76 -17.75 -11.10
N GLU A 123 -19.08 -17.67 -11.20
CA GLU A 123 -19.83 -16.52 -10.69
C GLU A 123 -19.68 -16.46 -9.18
N LEU A 124 -18.92 -15.48 -8.70
CA LEU A 124 -18.77 -15.20 -7.28
C LEU A 124 -20.02 -14.51 -6.74
N SER A 125 -20.41 -14.84 -5.53
CA SER A 125 -21.35 -14.03 -4.77
C SER A 125 -20.73 -12.64 -4.48
N GLU A 126 -21.56 -11.65 -4.17
CA GLU A 126 -21.08 -10.29 -3.85
C GLU A 126 -20.10 -10.29 -2.66
N GLU A 127 -20.34 -11.15 -1.65
CA GLU A 127 -19.44 -11.30 -0.50
C GLU A 127 -18.08 -11.89 -0.89
N GLU A 128 -18.07 -12.93 -1.71
CA GLU A 128 -16.83 -13.55 -2.20
C GLU A 128 -16.04 -12.59 -3.08
N LYS A 129 -16.72 -11.84 -3.94
CA LYS A 129 -16.11 -10.81 -4.77
C LYS A 129 -15.46 -9.71 -3.91
N GLN A 130 -16.19 -9.21 -2.89
CA GLN A 130 -15.64 -8.20 -1.98
C GLN A 130 -14.43 -8.72 -1.22
N ASN A 131 -14.45 -9.97 -0.76
CA ASN A 131 -13.32 -10.60 -0.09
C ASN A 131 -12.11 -10.76 -1.02
N ALA A 132 -12.34 -11.12 -2.29
CA ALA A 132 -11.29 -11.22 -3.31
C ALA A 132 -10.66 -9.85 -3.60
N LEU A 133 -11.46 -8.79 -3.73
CA LEU A 133 -11.00 -7.41 -3.88
C LEU A 133 -10.16 -6.95 -2.68
N ASN A 134 -10.64 -7.16 -1.47
CA ASN A 134 -9.92 -6.80 -0.25
C ASN A 134 -8.57 -7.52 -0.17
N LYS A 135 -8.49 -8.79 -0.58
CA LYS A 135 -7.25 -9.56 -0.66
C LYS A 135 -6.31 -9.00 -1.74
N MET A 136 -6.85 -8.66 -2.92
CA MET A 136 -6.09 -8.08 -4.03
C MET A 136 -5.49 -6.72 -3.65
N TRP A 137 -6.24 -5.87 -2.97
CA TRP A 137 -5.81 -4.53 -2.55
C TRP A 137 -4.83 -4.54 -1.38
N ARG A 138 -4.76 -5.64 -0.64
CA ARG A 138 -3.96 -5.74 0.58
C ARG A 138 -2.46 -5.55 0.30
N ASN A 139 -1.84 -4.63 1.02
CA ASN A 139 -0.40 -4.41 0.98
C ASN A 139 0.29 -5.40 1.94
N GLN A 140 0.91 -6.42 1.40
CA GLN A 140 1.57 -7.48 2.18
C GLN A 140 2.76 -6.97 2.99
N CYS A 141 3.49 -5.96 2.48
CA CYS A 141 4.64 -5.41 3.19
C CYS A 141 4.27 -4.78 4.54
N THR A 142 3.02 -4.32 4.71
CA THR A 142 2.56 -3.60 5.91
C THR A 142 1.50 -4.36 6.72
N ASN A 143 0.79 -5.28 6.09
CA ASN A 143 -0.39 -5.90 6.71
C ASN A 143 -0.23 -7.40 6.98
N ASP A 144 0.79 -8.04 6.40
CA ASP A 144 0.96 -9.48 6.55
C ASP A 144 2.11 -9.82 7.51
N THR A 145 1.94 -10.91 8.22
CA THR A 145 2.98 -11.52 9.04
C THR A 145 3.50 -12.77 8.34
N TYR A 146 4.76 -13.11 8.58
CA TYR A 146 5.39 -14.31 8.03
C TYR A 146 6.36 -14.91 9.04
N GLU A 147 6.70 -16.18 8.85
CA GLU A 147 7.73 -16.86 9.62
C GLU A 147 9.12 -16.49 9.07
N PRO A 148 9.89 -15.63 9.77
CA PRO A 148 11.11 -15.03 9.20
C PRO A 148 12.26 -16.03 9.03
N GLY A 149 12.25 -17.12 9.74
CA GLY A 149 13.32 -18.13 9.68
C GLY A 149 14.71 -17.51 9.88
N SER A 150 15.62 -17.79 8.98
CA SER A 150 17.02 -17.30 9.07
C SER A 150 17.19 -15.80 8.97
N THR A 151 16.23 -15.06 8.44
CA THR A 151 16.29 -13.59 8.39
C THR A 151 16.20 -12.96 9.80
N PHE A 152 15.56 -13.65 10.75
CA PHE A 152 15.50 -13.22 12.15
C PHE A 152 16.86 -13.24 12.86
N LYS A 153 17.85 -13.95 12.30
CA LYS A 153 19.22 -14.00 12.88
C LYS A 153 19.86 -12.62 12.98
N VAL A 154 19.52 -11.70 12.09
CA VAL A 154 20.00 -10.32 12.15
C VAL A 154 19.56 -9.67 13.45
N ILE A 155 18.28 -9.80 13.82
CA ILE A 155 17.73 -9.26 15.08
C ILE A 155 18.40 -9.94 16.28
N THR A 156 18.53 -11.27 16.27
CA THR A 156 19.18 -12.03 17.34
C THR A 156 20.63 -11.60 17.53
N SER A 157 21.38 -11.44 16.43
CA SER A 157 22.79 -11.03 16.49
C SER A 157 22.94 -9.59 17.01
N THR A 158 22.08 -8.68 16.54
CA THR A 158 22.06 -7.29 17.02
C THR A 158 21.77 -7.24 18.52
N ALA A 159 20.73 -7.92 18.99
CA ALA A 159 20.38 -7.99 20.40
C ALA A 159 21.53 -8.57 21.27
N ALA A 160 22.21 -9.59 20.77
CA ALA A 160 23.33 -10.21 21.49
C ALA A 160 24.53 -9.26 21.60
N LEU A 161 24.83 -8.49 20.55
CA LEU A 161 25.90 -7.47 20.55
C LEU A 161 25.55 -6.30 21.45
N GLU A 162 24.34 -5.74 21.35
CA GLU A 162 23.86 -4.61 22.17
C GLU A 162 23.86 -4.94 23.68
N ASN A 163 23.51 -6.17 24.03
CA ASN A 163 23.53 -6.62 25.42
C ASN A 163 24.91 -7.14 25.86
N ASN A 164 25.96 -7.00 25.06
CA ASN A 164 27.32 -7.46 25.34
C ASN A 164 27.42 -8.96 25.70
N VAL A 165 26.48 -9.78 25.26
CA VAL A 165 26.50 -11.24 25.45
C VAL A 165 27.55 -11.89 24.54
N VAL A 166 27.79 -11.27 23.40
CA VAL A 166 28.79 -11.69 22.40
C VAL A 166 29.56 -10.48 21.86
N THR A 167 30.68 -10.73 21.24
CA THR A 167 31.48 -9.75 20.51
C THR A 167 31.65 -10.22 19.06
N LEU A 168 32.14 -9.34 18.17
CA LEU A 168 32.44 -9.70 16.79
C LEU A 168 33.45 -10.86 16.64
N ASN A 169 34.25 -11.11 17.68
CA ASN A 169 35.27 -12.16 17.71
C ASN A 169 34.82 -13.43 18.45
N THR A 170 33.58 -13.47 18.96
CA THR A 170 33.03 -14.64 19.66
C THR A 170 32.91 -15.81 18.70
N LYS A 171 33.52 -16.93 19.08
CA LYS A 171 33.47 -18.17 18.29
C LYS A 171 32.39 -19.10 18.82
N PHE A 172 31.64 -19.71 17.93
CA PHE A 172 30.61 -20.70 18.22
C PHE A 172 31.03 -22.05 17.66
N SER A 173 30.80 -23.12 18.41
CA SER A 173 30.94 -24.48 17.93
C SER A 173 29.54 -25.05 17.68
N CYS A 174 29.26 -25.45 16.44
CA CYS A 174 28.00 -26.06 16.07
C CYS A 174 28.19 -27.57 15.90
N GLY A 175 27.55 -28.36 16.77
CA GLY A 175 27.58 -29.82 16.70
C GLY A 175 26.65 -30.45 15.66
N GLY A 176 26.02 -29.64 14.80
CA GLY A 176 25.12 -30.11 13.74
C GLY A 176 23.68 -30.36 14.16
N SER A 177 23.42 -30.73 15.40
CA SER A 177 22.06 -30.92 15.93
C SER A 177 21.98 -30.59 17.42
N ARG A 178 20.82 -30.18 17.88
CA ARG A 178 20.46 -29.99 19.29
C ARG A 178 19.06 -30.55 19.54
N MET A 179 18.90 -31.36 20.59
CA MET A 179 17.56 -31.70 21.06
C MET A 179 16.95 -30.48 21.75
N VAL A 180 15.73 -30.18 21.40
CA VAL A 180 14.91 -29.13 22.04
C VAL A 180 13.78 -29.90 22.74
N ASP A 181 13.68 -29.74 24.07
CA ASP A 181 12.60 -30.34 24.89
C ASP A 181 11.32 -29.53 24.75
#